data_73615d33befd2ce2f03d544539113526
#
_entry.id   73615d33befd2ce2f03d544539113526
#
_cell.length_a   1.000
_cell.length_b   1.000
_cell.length_c   1.000
_cell.angle_alpha   90.00
_cell.angle_beta   90.00
_cell.angle_gamma   90.00
#
_symmetry.space_group_name_H-M   'P 1'
#
loop_
_entity.id
_entity.type
_entity.pdbx_description
1 polymer ?
#
loop_
_entity_poly.entity_id
_entity_poly.type
_entity_poly.pdbx_seq_one_letter_code
_entity_poly.pdbx_strand_id
1 'polypeptide(L)'
;ASKTVMAVLLGLAAAAYVWAKGTHLENAIGITMIGVGVGFLAPNLWLSSAVSKRQEKLRNGLPDTLDMMVISVEAGLGLDAAFQRVGDEMKKVHPVLCEELQLVTLESQMGIPRSEALCNMGTRTGLDEVRSLVAIINQTERFGTSIAKALRNQSDALRVKRRQAAEERAQKTT
;
A
#
# COMPACT_ATOMS: atom_id res chain seq x y z
N ALA A 1 -16.07 12.75 7.20
CA ALA A 1 -16.76 12.88 8.51
C ALA A 1 -15.76 12.86 9.70
N SER A 2 -14.75 11.95 9.75
CA SER A 2 -13.83 11.89 10.91
C SER A 2 -12.89 13.10 11.03
N LYS A 3 -12.47 13.68 9.90
CA LYS A 3 -11.56 14.85 9.88
C LYS A 3 -12.22 16.12 10.45
N THR A 4 -13.48 16.34 10.09
CA THR A 4 -14.26 17.48 10.58
C THR A 4 -14.56 17.35 12.06
N VAL A 5 -14.87 16.15 12.54
CA VAL A 5 -15.12 15.86 13.96
C VAL A 5 -13.87 16.11 14.81
N MET A 6 -12.69 15.67 14.36
CA MET A 6 -11.43 15.92 15.08
C MET A 6 -11.04 17.41 15.10
N ALA A 7 -11.23 18.11 14.00
CA ALA A 7 -10.96 19.55 13.94
C ALA A 7 -11.89 20.34 14.89
N VAL A 8 -13.17 19.97 14.92
CA VAL A 8 -14.17 20.58 15.84
C VAL A 8 -13.84 20.26 17.30
N LEU A 9 -13.49 19.02 17.64
CA LEU A 9 -13.12 18.65 19.00
C LEU A 9 -11.88 19.37 19.51
N LEU A 10 -10.83 19.49 18.68
CA LEU A 10 -9.61 20.22 19.04
C LEU A 10 -9.87 21.73 19.11
N GLY A 11 -10.71 22.29 18.24
CA GLY A 11 -11.15 23.68 18.29
C GLY A 11 -11.94 24.00 19.57
N LEU A 12 -12.86 23.11 19.96
CA LEU A 12 -13.64 23.25 21.20
C LEU A 12 -12.74 23.11 22.45
N ALA A 13 -11.79 22.16 22.45
CA ALA A 13 -10.84 22.00 23.55
C ALA A 13 -9.93 23.23 23.69
N ALA A 14 -9.45 23.81 22.59
CA ALA A 14 -8.67 25.05 22.58
C ALA A 14 -9.50 26.24 23.10
N ALA A 15 -10.76 26.36 22.69
CA ALA A 15 -11.67 27.42 23.15
C ALA A 15 -11.99 27.28 24.66
N ALA A 16 -12.22 26.06 25.14
CA ALA A 16 -12.45 25.78 26.57
C ALA A 16 -11.20 26.09 27.40
N TYR A 17 -10.01 25.77 26.94
CA TYR A 17 -8.74 26.08 27.61
C TYR A 17 -8.51 27.61 27.71
N VAL A 18 -8.80 28.34 26.66
CA VAL A 18 -8.72 29.81 26.62
C VAL A 18 -9.70 30.44 27.61
N TRP A 19 -10.95 29.93 27.66
CA TRP A 19 -11.97 30.42 28.58
C TRP A 19 -11.59 30.16 30.05
N ALA A 20 -11.00 29.00 30.34
CA ALA A 20 -10.57 28.64 31.72
C ALA A 20 -9.39 29.49 32.24
N LYS A 21 -8.52 29.99 31.33
CA LYS A 21 -7.35 30.82 31.70
C LYS A 21 -7.58 32.33 31.66
N GLY A 22 -8.72 32.81 31.19
CA GLY A 22 -9.07 34.24 31.18
C GLY A 22 -8.09 35.09 30.37
N THR A 23 -7.52 34.54 29.28
CA THR A 23 -6.54 35.25 28.44
C THR A 23 -7.20 36.32 27.59
N HIS A 24 -6.46 37.43 27.28
CA HIS A 24 -6.95 38.53 26.42
C HIS A 24 -7.48 38.01 25.09
N LEU A 25 -8.55 38.65 24.61
CA LEU A 25 -9.30 38.26 23.40
C LEU A 25 -8.42 38.00 22.17
N GLU A 26 -7.36 38.80 21.99
CA GLU A 26 -6.43 38.70 20.86
C GLU A 26 -5.66 37.34 20.86
N ASN A 27 -5.19 36.93 22.02
CA ASN A 27 -4.50 35.64 22.19
C ASN A 27 -5.46 34.45 22.07
N ALA A 28 -6.70 34.64 22.48
CA ALA A 28 -7.77 33.65 22.39
C ALA A 28 -8.06 33.25 20.94
N ILE A 29 -8.20 34.25 20.06
CA ILE A 29 -8.46 34.03 18.63
C ILE A 29 -7.27 33.30 17.98
N GLY A 30 -6.04 33.71 18.29
CA GLY A 30 -4.83 33.08 17.74
C GLY A 30 -4.72 31.59 18.13
N ILE A 31 -4.91 31.26 19.41
CA ILE A 31 -4.82 29.87 19.91
C ILE A 31 -5.93 29.00 19.30
N THR A 32 -7.14 29.53 19.16
CA THR A 32 -8.27 28.80 18.56
C THR A 32 -8.03 28.55 17.06
N MET A 33 -7.54 29.54 16.30
CA MET A 33 -7.18 29.35 14.90
C MET A 33 -6.08 28.30 14.70
N ILE A 34 -5.04 28.32 15.54
CA ILE A 34 -3.96 27.32 15.50
C ILE A 34 -4.51 25.93 15.84
N GLY A 35 -5.37 25.81 16.85
CA GLY A 35 -5.99 24.56 17.23
C GLY A 35 -6.84 23.94 16.13
N VAL A 36 -7.64 24.72 15.44
CA VAL A 36 -8.44 24.28 14.28
C VAL A 36 -7.53 23.90 13.10
N GLY A 37 -6.50 24.67 12.81
CA GLY A 37 -5.54 24.39 11.74
C GLY A 37 -4.78 23.07 11.97
N VAL A 38 -4.26 22.86 13.17
CA VAL A 38 -3.57 21.61 13.55
C VAL A 38 -4.55 20.43 13.52
N GLY A 39 -5.76 20.61 14.05
CA GLY A 39 -6.80 19.57 14.05
C GLY A 39 -7.24 19.12 12.65
N PHE A 40 -7.14 20.01 11.67
CA PHE A 40 -7.46 19.69 10.27
C PHE A 40 -6.29 19.01 9.55
N LEU A 41 -5.05 19.43 9.80
CA LEU A 41 -3.83 18.94 9.15
C LEU A 41 -3.33 17.63 9.75
N ALA A 42 -3.40 17.46 11.07
CA ALA A 42 -2.85 16.29 11.77
C ALA A 42 -3.40 14.95 11.27
N PRO A 43 -4.71 14.72 11.10
CA PRO A 43 -5.21 13.43 10.62
C PRO A 43 -4.82 13.14 9.17
N ASN A 44 -4.62 14.18 8.35
CA ASN A 44 -4.20 14.00 6.97
C ASN A 44 -2.72 13.55 6.87
N LEU A 45 -1.85 14.14 7.68
CA LEU A 45 -0.44 13.76 7.76
C LEU A 45 -0.28 12.33 8.33
N TRP A 46 -1.05 12.00 9.36
CA TRP A 46 -1.02 10.66 9.95
C TRP A 46 -1.51 9.60 8.98
N LEU A 47 -2.62 9.86 8.26
CA LEU A 47 -3.16 8.93 7.27
C LEU A 47 -2.19 8.75 6.09
N SER A 48 -1.62 9.83 5.56
CA SER A 48 -0.64 9.73 4.47
C SER A 48 0.61 8.94 4.89
N SER A 49 1.09 9.13 6.12
CA SER A 49 2.19 8.36 6.69
C SER A 49 1.85 6.87 6.84
N ALA A 50 0.64 6.55 7.31
CA ALA A 50 0.18 5.17 7.43
C ALA A 50 0.07 4.47 6.07
N VAL A 51 -0.49 5.16 5.07
CA VAL A 51 -0.57 4.67 3.68
C VAL A 51 0.82 4.45 3.10
N SER A 52 1.72 5.43 3.23
CA SER A 52 3.10 5.32 2.73
C SER A 52 3.85 4.15 3.36
N LYS A 53 3.72 3.93 4.67
CA LYS A 53 4.32 2.79 5.36
C LYS A 53 3.75 1.45 4.88
N ARG A 54 2.44 1.37 4.62
CA ARG A 54 1.82 0.17 4.04
C ARG A 54 2.35 -0.09 2.62
N GLN A 55 2.42 0.93 1.79
CA GLN A 55 2.94 0.85 0.43
C GLN A 55 4.42 0.46 0.40
N GLU A 56 5.22 0.97 1.32
CA GLU A 56 6.63 0.59 1.44
C GLU A 56 6.79 -0.91 1.79
N LYS A 57 5.98 -1.44 2.72
CA LYS A 57 5.98 -2.87 3.04
C LYS A 57 5.59 -3.73 1.83
N LEU A 58 4.58 -3.32 1.07
CA LEU A 58 4.16 -4.00 -0.15
C LEU A 58 5.27 -3.99 -1.21
N ARG A 59 5.87 -2.82 -1.46
CA ARG A 59 6.96 -2.66 -2.44
C ARG A 59 8.18 -3.49 -2.08
N ASN A 60 8.53 -3.56 -0.79
CA ASN A 60 9.68 -4.32 -0.32
C ASN A 60 9.45 -5.83 -0.41
N GLY A 61 8.22 -6.31 -0.21
CA GLY A 61 7.88 -7.72 -0.30
C GLY A 61 7.66 -8.26 -1.71
N LEU A 62 7.40 -7.36 -2.68
CA LEU A 62 6.96 -7.76 -4.01
C LEU A 62 7.98 -8.63 -4.76
N PRO A 63 9.30 -8.29 -4.82
CA PRO A 63 10.27 -9.13 -5.53
C PRO A 63 10.37 -10.55 -4.97
N ASP A 64 10.48 -10.69 -3.65
CA ASP A 64 10.63 -11.99 -2.99
C ASP A 64 9.38 -12.87 -3.20
N THR A 65 8.20 -12.25 -3.15
CA THR A 65 6.92 -12.92 -3.42
C THR A 65 6.81 -13.37 -4.87
N LEU A 66 7.28 -12.54 -5.82
CA LEU A 66 7.30 -12.91 -7.24
C LEU A 66 8.25 -14.08 -7.52
N ASP A 67 9.41 -14.13 -6.87
CA ASP A 67 10.34 -15.24 -7.01
C ASP A 67 9.72 -16.57 -6.55
N MET A 68 8.99 -16.54 -5.41
CA MET A 68 8.25 -17.71 -4.94
C MET A 68 7.12 -18.11 -5.90
N MET A 69 6.45 -17.12 -6.52
CA MET A 69 5.46 -17.40 -7.56
C MET A 69 6.09 -18.05 -8.79
N VAL A 70 7.25 -17.55 -9.25
CA VAL A 70 7.99 -18.14 -10.38
C VAL A 70 8.29 -19.61 -10.08
N ILE A 71 8.87 -19.92 -8.91
CA ILE A 71 9.19 -21.29 -8.50
C ILE A 71 7.93 -22.17 -8.49
N SER A 72 6.82 -21.65 -7.96
CA SER A 72 5.56 -22.39 -7.89
C SER A 72 4.98 -22.70 -9.27
N VAL A 73 5.00 -21.72 -10.18
CA VAL A 73 4.51 -21.89 -11.56
C VAL A 73 5.45 -22.80 -12.38
N GLU A 74 6.77 -22.70 -12.21
CA GLU A 74 7.75 -23.58 -12.85
C GLU A 74 7.64 -25.04 -12.35
N ALA A 75 7.23 -25.22 -11.09
CA ALA A 75 6.91 -26.53 -10.54
C ALA A 75 5.59 -27.12 -11.07
N GLY A 76 4.88 -26.41 -11.95
CA GLY A 76 3.64 -26.84 -12.60
C GLY A 76 2.36 -26.47 -11.88
N LEU A 77 2.41 -25.63 -10.84
CA LEU A 77 1.20 -25.10 -10.21
C LEU A 77 0.51 -24.11 -11.13
N GLY A 78 -0.83 -24.20 -11.19
CA GLY A 78 -1.63 -23.15 -11.80
C GLY A 78 -1.49 -21.83 -11.01
N LEU A 79 -1.76 -20.70 -11.67
CA LEU A 79 -1.54 -19.39 -11.08
C LEU A 79 -2.33 -19.18 -9.77
N ASP A 80 -3.57 -19.69 -9.69
CA ASP A 80 -4.40 -19.59 -8.47
C ASP A 80 -3.80 -20.37 -7.31
N ALA A 81 -3.35 -21.58 -7.58
CA ALA A 81 -2.66 -22.42 -6.58
C ALA A 81 -1.32 -21.78 -6.15
N ALA A 82 -0.62 -21.12 -7.07
CA ALA A 82 0.58 -20.37 -6.76
C ALA A 82 0.29 -19.17 -5.86
N PHE A 83 -0.76 -18.39 -6.12
CA PHE A 83 -1.17 -17.29 -5.23
C PHE A 83 -1.49 -17.77 -3.82
N GLN A 84 -2.25 -18.86 -3.70
CA GLN A 84 -2.61 -19.43 -2.42
C GLN A 84 -1.37 -19.90 -1.66
N ARG A 85 -0.53 -20.70 -2.31
CA ARG A 85 0.70 -21.23 -1.70
C ARG A 85 1.63 -20.13 -1.22
N VAL A 86 1.91 -19.16 -2.06
CA VAL A 86 2.80 -18.02 -1.74
C VAL A 86 2.18 -17.16 -0.63
N GLY A 87 0.86 -16.93 -0.67
CA GLY A 87 0.13 -16.23 0.39
C GLY A 87 0.27 -16.89 1.75
N ASP A 88 0.35 -18.23 1.81
CA ASP A 88 0.50 -18.97 3.06
C ASP A 88 1.97 -19.04 3.51
N GLU A 89 2.90 -19.35 2.61
CA GLU A 89 4.32 -19.52 2.94
C GLU A 89 4.99 -18.18 3.34
N MET A 90 4.67 -17.10 2.64
CA MET A 90 5.29 -15.78 2.86
C MET A 90 4.60 -14.93 3.93
N LYS A 91 3.50 -15.41 4.52
CA LYS A 91 2.69 -14.66 5.49
C LYS A 91 3.49 -14.15 6.70
N LYS A 92 4.50 -14.89 7.15
CA LYS A 92 5.35 -14.48 8.29
C LYS A 92 6.35 -13.39 7.91
N VAL A 93 6.77 -13.33 6.65
CA VAL A 93 7.79 -12.39 6.15
C VAL A 93 7.14 -11.13 5.59
N HIS A 94 6.12 -11.29 4.76
CA HIS A 94 5.43 -10.20 4.06
C HIS A 94 3.91 -10.23 4.28
N PRO A 95 3.42 -10.07 5.53
CA PRO A 95 2.00 -10.26 5.86
C PRO A 95 1.07 -9.38 5.04
N VAL A 96 1.44 -8.10 4.83
CA VAL A 96 0.58 -7.13 4.11
C VAL A 96 0.36 -7.52 2.64
N LEU A 97 1.39 -8.06 1.98
CA LEU A 97 1.28 -8.49 0.59
C LEU A 97 0.51 -9.82 0.49
N CYS A 98 0.74 -10.73 1.43
CA CYS A 98 0.04 -12.00 1.48
C CYS A 98 -1.47 -11.83 1.74
N GLU A 99 -1.87 -10.84 2.55
CA GLU A 99 -3.28 -10.47 2.71
C GLU A 99 -3.91 -10.09 1.36
N GLU A 100 -3.23 -9.31 0.53
CA GLU A 100 -3.74 -8.92 -0.79
C GLU A 100 -3.83 -10.12 -1.76
N LEU A 101 -2.85 -11.05 -1.73
CA LEU A 101 -2.91 -12.29 -2.52
C LEU A 101 -4.05 -13.21 -2.08
N GLN A 102 -4.25 -13.34 -0.76
CA GLN A 102 -5.37 -14.10 -0.22
C GLN A 102 -6.73 -13.50 -0.61
N LEU A 103 -6.84 -12.17 -0.65
CA LEU A 103 -8.03 -11.48 -1.13
C LEU A 103 -8.30 -11.77 -2.61
N VAL A 104 -7.28 -11.78 -3.47
CA VAL A 104 -7.43 -12.16 -4.88
C VAL A 104 -7.95 -13.59 -5.00
N THR A 105 -7.39 -14.52 -4.22
CA THR A 105 -7.85 -15.92 -4.19
C THR A 105 -9.31 -16.02 -3.74
N LEU A 106 -9.67 -15.30 -2.69
CA LEU A 106 -11.04 -15.27 -2.16
C LEU A 106 -12.03 -14.68 -3.17
N GLU A 107 -11.69 -13.55 -3.80
CA GLU A 107 -12.50 -12.93 -4.85
C GLU A 107 -12.74 -13.92 -6.01
N SER A 108 -11.69 -14.65 -6.44
CA SER A 108 -11.80 -15.67 -7.49
C SER A 108 -12.70 -16.85 -7.07
N GLN A 109 -12.62 -17.28 -5.80
CA GLN A 109 -13.49 -18.32 -5.25
C GLN A 109 -14.96 -17.89 -5.17
N MET A 110 -15.22 -16.60 -4.99
CA MET A 110 -16.57 -16.02 -5.03
C MET A 110 -17.12 -15.84 -6.46
N GLY A 111 -16.38 -16.25 -7.49
CA GLY A 111 -16.80 -16.19 -8.88
C GLY A 111 -16.43 -14.90 -9.63
N ILE A 112 -15.62 -14.02 -9.01
CA ILE A 112 -15.09 -12.85 -9.69
C ILE A 112 -13.98 -13.30 -10.66
N PRO A 113 -13.99 -12.86 -11.93
CA PRO A 113 -12.93 -13.19 -12.88
C PRO A 113 -11.55 -12.81 -12.32
N ARG A 114 -10.54 -13.69 -12.47
CA ARG A 114 -9.19 -13.45 -11.96
C ARG A 114 -8.61 -12.10 -12.41
N SER A 115 -8.81 -11.75 -13.68
CA SER A 115 -8.35 -10.46 -14.21
C SER A 115 -8.93 -9.27 -13.45
N GLU A 116 -10.18 -9.37 -13.02
CA GLU A 116 -10.86 -8.34 -12.24
C GLU A 116 -10.37 -8.34 -10.79
N ALA A 117 -10.24 -9.51 -10.15
CA ALA A 117 -9.67 -9.64 -8.79
C ALA A 117 -8.25 -9.04 -8.70
N LEU A 118 -7.41 -9.28 -9.72
CA LEU A 118 -6.09 -8.68 -9.83
C LEU A 118 -6.17 -7.15 -10.03
N CYS A 119 -7.08 -6.65 -10.85
CA CYS A 119 -7.30 -5.21 -11.01
C CYS A 119 -7.74 -4.56 -9.69
N ASN A 120 -8.60 -5.23 -8.92
CA ASN A 120 -9.02 -4.79 -7.59
C ASN A 120 -7.81 -4.68 -6.64
N MET A 121 -6.91 -5.68 -6.64
CA MET A 121 -5.65 -5.63 -5.89
C MET A 121 -4.80 -4.42 -6.30
N GLY A 122 -4.64 -4.16 -7.59
CA GLY A 122 -3.93 -2.99 -8.10
C GLY A 122 -4.52 -1.66 -7.62
N THR A 123 -5.84 -1.59 -7.52
CA THR A 123 -6.57 -0.40 -7.05
C THR A 123 -6.44 -0.24 -5.53
N ARG A 124 -6.60 -1.31 -4.75
CA ARG A 124 -6.50 -1.29 -3.28
C ARG A 124 -5.10 -0.92 -2.79
N THR A 125 -4.06 -1.45 -3.44
CA THR A 125 -2.67 -1.18 -3.06
C THR A 125 -2.21 0.23 -3.44
N GLY A 126 -2.74 0.78 -4.53
CA GLY A 126 -2.36 2.09 -5.05
C GLY A 126 -0.91 2.17 -5.53
N LEU A 127 -0.26 1.02 -5.81
CA LEU A 127 1.13 0.94 -6.25
C LEU A 127 1.22 0.69 -7.76
N ASP A 128 2.05 1.47 -8.44
CA ASP A 128 2.28 1.32 -9.88
C ASP A 128 2.99 0.01 -10.21
N GLU A 129 3.84 -0.48 -9.30
CA GLU A 129 4.51 -1.77 -9.43
C GLU A 129 3.50 -2.94 -9.45
N VAL A 130 2.47 -2.86 -8.60
CA VAL A 130 1.40 -3.87 -8.57
C VAL A 130 0.52 -3.77 -9.81
N ARG A 131 0.18 -2.54 -10.25
CA ARG A 131 -0.58 -2.34 -11.50
C ARG A 131 0.16 -2.88 -12.72
N SER A 132 1.48 -2.64 -12.80
CA SER A 132 2.33 -3.20 -13.86
C SER A 132 2.33 -4.73 -13.84
N LEU A 133 2.45 -5.33 -12.65
CA LEU A 133 2.37 -6.79 -12.48
C LEU A 133 1.02 -7.33 -12.96
N VAL A 134 -0.08 -6.72 -12.56
CA VAL A 134 -1.44 -7.11 -12.99
C VAL A 134 -1.58 -7.05 -14.51
N ALA A 135 -1.09 -5.97 -15.13
CA ALA A 135 -1.13 -5.81 -16.58
C ALA A 135 -0.34 -6.92 -17.29
N ILE A 136 0.86 -7.26 -16.78
CA ILE A 136 1.71 -8.33 -17.33
C ILE A 136 1.02 -9.70 -17.21
N ILE A 137 0.44 -10.02 -16.05
CA ILE A 137 -0.28 -11.29 -15.83
C ILE A 137 -1.46 -11.40 -16.80
N ASN A 138 -2.31 -10.38 -16.87
CA ASN A 138 -3.47 -10.36 -17.74
C ASN A 138 -3.11 -10.45 -19.22
N GLN A 139 -2.00 -9.80 -19.63
CA GLN A 139 -1.49 -9.89 -20.99
C GLN A 139 -0.95 -11.29 -21.29
N THR A 140 -0.20 -11.88 -20.36
CA THR A 140 0.43 -13.19 -20.54
C THR A 140 -0.62 -14.30 -20.64
N GLU A 141 -1.69 -14.23 -19.83
CA GLU A 141 -2.81 -15.17 -19.91
C GLU A 141 -3.54 -15.11 -21.26
N ARG A 142 -3.70 -13.91 -21.82
CA ARG A 142 -4.37 -13.73 -23.13
C ARG A 142 -3.56 -14.28 -24.30
N PHE A 143 -2.25 -14.14 -24.26
CA PHE A 143 -1.36 -14.49 -25.37
C PHE A 143 -0.65 -15.84 -25.21
N GLY A 144 -0.91 -16.59 -24.11
CA GLY A 144 -0.36 -17.92 -23.89
C GLY A 144 1.17 -17.97 -23.75
N THR A 145 1.80 -16.82 -23.45
CA THR A 145 3.23 -16.75 -23.17
C THR A 145 3.56 -17.31 -21.77
N SER A 146 4.82 -17.70 -21.54
CA SER A 146 5.19 -18.24 -20.23
C SER A 146 5.06 -17.22 -19.12
N ILE A 147 4.06 -17.40 -18.24
CA ILE A 147 3.82 -16.58 -17.05
C ILE A 147 5.06 -16.53 -16.16
N ALA A 148 5.74 -17.68 -15.97
CA ALA A 148 6.96 -17.75 -15.16
C ALA A 148 8.04 -16.79 -15.67
N LYS A 149 8.27 -16.75 -16.99
CA LYS A 149 9.24 -15.84 -17.63
C LYS A 149 8.84 -14.38 -17.42
N ALA A 150 7.57 -14.06 -17.56
CA ALA A 150 7.06 -12.70 -17.36
C ALA A 150 7.22 -12.24 -15.90
N LEU A 151 6.89 -13.10 -14.93
CA LEU A 151 7.06 -12.84 -13.50
C LEU A 151 8.54 -12.67 -13.14
N ARG A 152 9.43 -13.50 -13.69
CA ARG A 152 10.89 -13.38 -13.47
C ARG A 152 11.43 -12.04 -13.97
N ASN A 153 11.09 -11.66 -15.19
CA ASN A 153 11.50 -10.36 -15.73
C ASN A 153 10.99 -9.19 -14.86
N GLN A 154 9.78 -9.29 -14.33
CA GLN A 154 9.22 -8.28 -13.44
C GLN A 154 9.94 -8.24 -12.09
N SER A 155 10.29 -9.39 -11.49
CA SER A 155 11.07 -9.45 -10.26
C SER A 155 12.43 -8.78 -10.43
N ASP A 156 13.14 -9.10 -11.51
CA ASP A 156 14.46 -8.52 -11.83
C ASP A 156 14.36 -7.00 -12.02
N ALA A 157 13.36 -6.52 -12.75
CA ALA A 157 13.13 -5.08 -12.93
C ALA A 157 12.89 -4.35 -11.60
N LEU A 158 12.12 -4.95 -10.68
CA LEU A 158 11.86 -4.39 -9.36
C LEU A 158 13.13 -4.36 -8.49
N ARG A 159 13.98 -5.38 -8.58
CA ARG A 159 15.27 -5.40 -7.87
C ARG A 159 16.22 -4.30 -8.35
N VAL A 160 16.29 -4.10 -9.66
CA VAL A 160 17.09 -3.00 -10.27
C VAL A 160 16.56 -1.65 -9.78
N LYS A 161 15.25 -1.42 -9.87
CA LYS A 161 14.61 -0.18 -9.41
C LYS A 161 14.87 0.08 -7.91
N ARG A 162 14.80 -0.97 -7.08
CA ARG A 162 15.10 -0.88 -5.65
C ARG A 162 16.54 -0.48 -5.38
N ARG A 163 17.51 -1.05 -6.13
CA ARG A 163 18.94 -0.70 -6.02
C ARG A 163 19.19 0.76 -6.41
N GLN A 164 18.63 1.19 -7.56
CA GLN A 164 18.75 2.57 -8.02
C GLN A 164 18.17 3.57 -7.00
N ALA A 165 17.00 3.29 -6.43
CA ALA A 165 16.40 4.13 -5.40
C ALA A 165 17.24 4.20 -4.13
N ALA A 166 17.98 3.15 -3.77
CA ALA A 166 18.90 3.14 -2.64
C ALA A 166 20.16 4.00 -2.93
N GLU A 167 20.71 3.89 -4.13
CA GLU A 167 21.86 4.68 -4.59
C GLU A 167 21.55 6.18 -4.63
N GLU A 168 20.37 6.56 -5.16
CA GLU A 168 19.92 7.96 -5.19
C GLU A 168 19.77 8.55 -3.78
N ARG A 169 19.27 7.75 -2.82
CA ARG A 169 19.17 8.20 -1.41
C ARG A 169 20.55 8.39 -0.80
N ALA A 170 21.50 7.51 -1.08
CA ALA A 170 22.87 7.63 -0.59
C ALA A 170 23.55 8.89 -1.13
N GLN A 171 23.38 9.19 -2.44
CA GLN A 171 23.93 10.40 -3.06
C GLN A 171 23.34 11.70 -2.50
N LYS A 172 22.07 11.71 -2.12
CA LYS A 172 21.41 12.91 -1.54
C LYS A 172 21.83 13.17 -0.08
N THR A 173 22.46 12.21 0.57
CA THR A 173 22.88 12.31 1.98
C THR A 173 24.37 12.73 2.11
N THR A 174 25.10 12.75 1.01
CA THR A 174 26.49 13.24 0.91
C THR A 174 26.53 14.66 0.42
#